data_a9eebeceb4164e2379e5d0263ea99007
#
_entry.id   a9eebeceb4164e2379e5d0263ea99007
#
_cell.length_a   1.000
_cell.length_b   1.000
_cell.length_c   1.000
_cell.angle_alpha   90.00
_cell.angle_beta   90.00
_cell.angle_gamma   90.00
#
_symmetry.space_group_name_H-M   'P 1'
#
loop_
_entity.id
_entity.type
_entity.pdbx_description
1 polymer ?
#
loop_
_entity_poly.entity_id
_entity_poly.type
_entity_poly.pdbx_seq_one_letter_code
_entity_poly.pdbx_strand_id
1 'polypeptide(L)'
;MQKFDKLSGIAAPMDILNIDTDMIIPKQFLKTIKRSGLGANLFHEMRFDDNGNDRPEFVLNKPAYKEAKIIVAGDNFGCGSSREHAPWALLDYGVRCVISTSFADIFFNNCFKNGILPIKVTAEQRDALMADAADAENPELSVDLVTQTISRPNGATINFDVEPFRKQCLLDGLDDIGLTLEKGQEIDSFEAGRDADRPWL
;
A
#
# COMPACT_ATOMS: atom_id res chain seq x y z
N MET A 1 4.14 -8.87 -9.38
CA MET A 1 3.41 -8.64 -8.09
C MET A 1 2.01 -9.22 -8.13
N GLN A 2 1.24 -9.20 -6.99
CA GLN A 2 -0.16 -9.65 -6.99
C GLN A 2 -1.06 -8.62 -7.69
N LYS A 3 -1.95 -9.07 -8.58
CA LYS A 3 -2.95 -8.22 -9.25
C LYS A 3 -3.87 -7.51 -8.25
N PHE A 4 -4.29 -6.31 -8.61
CA PHE A 4 -5.27 -5.52 -7.87
C PHE A 4 -6.36 -5.06 -8.85
N ASP A 5 -7.54 -5.62 -8.73
CA ASP A 5 -8.72 -5.22 -9.48
C ASP A 5 -9.80 -4.65 -8.54
N LYS A 6 -10.20 -5.43 -7.56
CA LYS A 6 -11.18 -5.07 -6.54
C LYS A 6 -10.74 -5.54 -5.17
N LEU A 7 -10.95 -4.72 -4.16
CA LEU A 7 -10.64 -5.01 -2.76
C LEU A 7 -11.84 -4.64 -1.89
N SER A 8 -12.38 -5.62 -1.18
CA SER A 8 -13.36 -5.36 -0.11
C SER A 8 -12.82 -5.87 1.21
N GLY A 9 -13.04 -5.12 2.26
CA GLY A 9 -12.60 -5.52 3.59
C GLY A 9 -12.58 -4.38 4.59
N ILE A 10 -12.15 -4.74 5.78
CA ILE A 10 -12.07 -3.84 6.93
C ILE A 10 -11.15 -2.68 6.64
N ALA A 11 -11.63 -1.47 6.89
CA ALA A 11 -10.88 -0.23 6.84
C ALA A 11 -10.52 0.23 8.26
N ALA A 12 -9.25 0.37 8.56
CA ALA A 12 -8.78 0.88 9.85
C ALA A 12 -8.68 2.41 9.83
N PRO A 13 -9.36 3.12 10.75
CA PRO A 13 -9.24 4.56 10.87
C PRO A 13 -7.94 4.91 11.59
N MET A 14 -7.06 5.67 10.94
CA MET A 14 -5.78 6.12 11.46
C MET A 14 -5.65 7.63 11.28
N ASP A 15 -6.39 8.39 12.08
CA ASP A 15 -6.41 9.87 12.01
C ASP A 15 -5.15 10.48 12.63
N ILE A 16 -4.01 10.16 12.02
CA ILE A 16 -2.69 10.64 12.40
C ILE A 16 -2.08 11.33 11.20
N LEU A 17 -1.60 12.55 11.39
CA LEU A 17 -0.89 13.32 10.38
C LEU A 17 0.58 12.92 10.32
N ASN A 18 1.19 13.04 9.15
CA ASN A 18 2.63 12.80 8.96
C ASN A 18 3.10 11.43 9.46
N ILE A 19 2.32 10.38 9.19
CA ILE A 19 2.77 9.02 9.46
C ILE A 19 4.01 8.79 8.59
N ASP A 20 5.17 8.74 9.24
CA ASP A 20 6.44 8.58 8.56
C ASP A 20 6.85 7.10 8.41
N THR A 21 7.89 6.86 7.61
CA THR A 21 8.35 5.50 7.33
C THR A 21 9.00 4.81 8.54
N ASP A 22 9.50 5.57 9.55
CA ASP A 22 9.97 5.01 10.82
C ASP A 22 8.80 4.59 11.72
N MET A 23 7.69 5.34 11.71
CA MET A 23 6.45 4.93 12.35
C MET A 23 5.88 3.65 11.72
N ILE A 24 5.89 3.55 10.38
CA ILE A 24 5.37 2.38 9.66
C ILE A 24 6.24 1.15 9.95
N ILE A 25 7.56 1.27 9.82
CA ILE A 25 8.51 0.19 10.11
C ILE A 25 9.81 0.76 10.70
N PRO A 26 10.07 0.62 12.01
CA PRO A 26 11.25 1.15 12.67
C PRO A 26 12.56 0.59 12.12
N LYS A 27 13.61 1.42 12.16
CA LYS A 27 14.93 1.13 11.56
C LYS A 27 15.57 -0.18 12.00
N GLN A 28 15.31 -0.66 13.21
CA GLN A 28 15.87 -1.91 13.74
C GLN A 28 15.41 -3.14 12.95
N PHE A 29 14.29 -3.07 12.22
CA PHE A 29 13.73 -4.16 11.41
C PHE A 29 14.15 -4.11 9.94
N LEU A 30 14.95 -3.12 9.52
CA LEU A 30 15.36 -2.93 8.13
C LEU A 30 16.58 -3.77 7.69
N LYS A 31 17.09 -4.64 8.54
CA LYS A 31 18.28 -5.46 8.25
C LYS A 31 18.02 -6.65 7.33
N THR A 32 16.76 -6.89 6.96
CA THR A 32 16.36 -7.98 6.09
C THR A 32 16.18 -7.53 4.65
N ILE A 33 16.53 -8.38 3.70
CA ILE A 33 16.18 -8.24 2.27
C ILE A 33 14.92 -9.02 1.91
N LYS A 34 14.36 -9.77 2.86
CA LYS A 34 13.13 -10.54 2.65
C LYS A 34 11.92 -9.62 2.77
N ARG A 35 10.98 -9.77 1.83
CA ARG A 35 9.71 -9.02 1.80
C ARG A 35 8.64 -9.58 2.76
N SER A 36 8.91 -10.69 3.43
CA SER A 36 8.01 -11.37 4.38
C SER A 36 8.55 -11.33 5.80
N GLY A 37 7.65 -11.37 6.79
CA GLY A 37 7.96 -11.31 8.22
C GLY A 37 8.04 -9.88 8.77
N LEU A 38 7.83 -8.85 7.94
CA LEU A 38 7.83 -7.44 8.35
C LEU A 38 6.48 -7.00 8.93
N GLY A 39 5.38 -7.63 8.52
CA GLY A 39 4.02 -7.31 8.98
C GLY A 39 3.84 -7.46 10.49
N ALA A 40 4.57 -8.39 11.11
CA ALA A 40 4.61 -8.53 12.57
C ALA A 40 5.11 -7.26 13.26
N ASN A 41 5.97 -6.49 12.61
CA ASN A 41 6.60 -5.27 13.12
C ASN A 41 5.97 -3.98 12.56
N LEU A 42 4.88 -4.10 11.79
CA LEU A 42 4.14 -2.95 11.27
C LEU A 42 3.68 -2.06 12.44
N PHE A 43 3.99 -0.76 12.39
CA PHE A 43 3.70 0.20 13.46
C PHE A 43 4.18 -0.25 14.85
N HIS A 44 5.35 -0.88 14.93
CA HIS A 44 5.83 -1.57 16.13
C HIS A 44 5.77 -0.71 17.39
N GLU A 45 6.30 0.52 17.36
CA GLU A 45 6.34 1.41 18.51
C GLU A 45 4.97 1.92 18.96
N MET A 46 3.99 1.87 18.04
CA MET A 46 2.60 2.26 18.32
C MET A 46 1.76 1.06 18.76
N ARG A 47 2.07 -0.15 18.26
CA ARG A 47 1.33 -1.37 18.53
C ARG A 47 1.74 -2.05 19.82
N PHE A 48 3.00 -1.92 20.21
CA PHE A 48 3.55 -2.67 21.34
C PHE A 48 4.15 -1.73 22.39
N ASP A 49 4.13 -2.18 23.65
CA ASP A 49 4.85 -1.53 24.74
C ASP A 49 6.32 -2.01 24.76
N ASP A 50 7.13 -1.46 25.69
CA ASP A 50 8.55 -1.81 25.85
C ASP A 50 8.80 -3.28 26.26
N ASN A 51 7.76 -3.98 26.72
CA ASN A 51 7.78 -5.40 27.09
C ASN A 51 7.28 -6.30 25.95
N GLY A 52 6.85 -5.71 24.81
CA GLY A 52 6.32 -6.44 23.66
C GLY A 52 4.84 -6.82 23.79
N ASN A 53 4.12 -6.27 24.76
CA ASN A 53 2.67 -6.50 24.87
C ASN A 53 1.91 -5.56 23.94
N ASP A 54 0.77 -6.03 23.42
CA ASP A 54 -0.14 -5.24 22.62
C ASP A 54 -0.63 -4.00 23.39
N ARG A 55 -0.56 -2.83 22.75
CA ARG A 55 -1.25 -1.61 23.19
C ARG A 55 -2.72 -1.67 22.71
N PRO A 56 -3.69 -1.95 23.57
CA PRO A 56 -5.08 -2.20 23.15
C PRO A 56 -5.77 -0.97 22.56
N GLU A 57 -5.25 0.24 22.85
CA GLU A 57 -5.76 1.49 22.31
C GLU A 57 -5.42 1.69 20.84
N PHE A 58 -4.33 1.06 20.34
CA PHE A 58 -3.93 1.22 18.95
C PHE A 58 -4.90 0.48 18.02
N VAL A 59 -5.30 1.15 16.93
CA VAL A 59 -6.39 0.69 16.07
C VAL A 59 -6.20 -0.74 15.56
N LEU A 60 -5.00 -1.10 15.05
CA LEU A 60 -4.74 -2.44 14.49
C LEU A 60 -4.66 -3.56 15.55
N ASN A 61 -4.63 -3.22 16.84
CA ASN A 61 -4.68 -4.21 17.93
C ASN A 61 -6.12 -4.47 18.38
N LYS A 62 -7.07 -3.61 18.01
CA LYS A 62 -8.50 -3.80 18.33
C LYS A 62 -9.06 -4.97 17.50
N PRO A 63 -9.91 -5.85 18.08
CA PRO A 63 -10.44 -7.02 17.38
C PRO A 63 -11.11 -6.71 16.05
N ALA A 64 -11.84 -5.59 15.94
CA ALA A 64 -12.52 -5.18 14.73
C ALA A 64 -11.57 -4.87 13.55
N TYR A 65 -10.29 -4.55 13.80
CA TYR A 65 -9.35 -4.08 12.77
C TYR A 65 -8.11 -4.98 12.59
N LYS A 66 -8.01 -6.10 13.29
CA LYS A 66 -6.86 -7.02 13.18
C LYS A 66 -6.62 -7.54 11.76
N GLU A 67 -7.68 -7.65 10.96
CA GLU A 67 -7.63 -8.11 9.58
C GLU A 67 -7.85 -6.96 8.58
N ALA A 68 -7.48 -5.73 8.95
CA ALA A 68 -7.64 -4.57 8.10
C ALA A 68 -6.87 -4.73 6.78
N LYS A 69 -7.56 -4.52 5.67
CA LYS A 69 -7.00 -4.51 4.31
C LYS A 69 -6.85 -3.10 3.76
N ILE A 70 -7.51 -2.15 4.38
CA ILE A 70 -7.55 -0.74 3.99
C ILE A 70 -7.17 0.10 5.21
N ILE A 71 -6.35 1.12 5.01
CA ILE A 71 -6.09 2.16 6.02
C ILE A 71 -6.66 3.47 5.49
N VAL A 72 -7.46 4.16 6.30
CA VAL A 72 -7.86 5.55 6.07
C VAL A 72 -7.02 6.41 7.00
N ALA A 73 -6.16 7.27 6.44
CA ALA A 73 -5.14 7.98 7.19
C ALA A 73 -5.27 9.51 7.08
N GLY A 74 -4.60 10.21 7.98
CA GLY A 74 -4.38 11.64 7.90
C GLY A 74 -3.42 12.04 6.78
N ASP A 75 -3.14 13.35 6.68
CA ASP A 75 -2.30 13.94 5.65
C ASP A 75 -0.85 13.46 5.68
N ASN A 76 -0.19 13.53 4.50
CA ASN A 76 1.23 13.31 4.31
C ASN A 76 1.70 11.93 4.78
N PHE A 77 0.95 10.88 4.39
CA PHE A 77 1.28 9.50 4.73
C PHE A 77 2.56 9.02 4.02
N GLY A 78 3.42 8.32 4.76
CA GLY A 78 4.65 7.74 4.25
C GLY A 78 5.79 8.75 4.08
N CYS A 79 5.76 9.88 4.79
CA CYS A 79 6.84 10.85 4.81
C CYS A 79 8.13 10.27 5.44
N GLY A 80 9.21 11.06 5.46
CA GLY A 80 10.51 10.65 6.01
C GLY A 80 11.41 9.97 4.98
N SER A 81 12.05 8.88 5.36
CA SER A 81 13.08 8.24 4.54
C SER A 81 12.53 7.40 3.40
N SER A 82 13.29 7.31 2.30
CA SER A 82 12.99 6.46 1.13
C SER A 82 13.19 4.99 1.46
N ARG A 83 12.19 4.35 2.05
CA ARG A 83 12.26 2.95 2.48
C ARG A 83 11.20 2.11 1.82
N GLU A 84 11.60 1.16 0.98
CA GLU A 84 10.69 0.20 0.37
C GLU A 84 10.13 -0.82 1.39
N HIS A 85 10.80 -0.98 2.53
CA HIS A 85 10.34 -1.81 3.64
C HIS A 85 8.99 -1.36 4.22
N ALA A 86 8.65 -0.06 4.14
CA ALA A 86 7.37 0.43 4.63
C ALA A 86 6.17 -0.15 3.84
N PRO A 87 6.12 -0.08 2.49
CA PRO A 87 5.13 -0.82 1.72
C PRO A 87 5.19 -2.34 1.93
N TRP A 88 6.38 -2.94 2.08
CA TRP A 88 6.47 -4.38 2.35
C TRP A 88 5.84 -4.76 3.69
N ALA A 89 6.04 -3.97 4.73
CA ALA A 89 5.43 -4.22 6.04
C ALA A 89 3.90 -4.12 6.00
N LEU A 90 3.36 -3.12 5.29
CA LEU A 90 1.92 -2.97 5.05
C LEU A 90 1.35 -4.19 4.33
N LEU A 91 2.00 -4.58 3.22
CA LEU A 91 1.56 -5.69 2.39
C LEU A 91 1.62 -7.03 3.14
N ASP A 92 2.71 -7.29 3.86
CA ASP A 92 2.91 -8.51 4.63
C ASP A 92 1.94 -8.62 5.83
N TYR A 93 1.48 -7.48 6.36
CA TYR A 93 0.38 -7.42 7.33
C TYR A 93 -0.99 -7.75 6.71
N GLY A 94 -1.16 -7.49 5.41
CA GLY A 94 -2.42 -7.68 4.68
C GLY A 94 -3.05 -6.40 4.14
N VAL A 95 -2.45 -5.23 4.40
CA VAL A 95 -2.94 -3.95 3.88
C VAL A 95 -2.60 -3.82 2.40
N ARG A 96 -3.62 -3.66 1.57
CA ARG A 96 -3.52 -3.53 0.12
C ARG A 96 -3.94 -2.15 -0.41
N CYS A 97 -4.59 -1.32 0.42
CA CYS A 97 -5.01 0.02 0.07
C CYS A 97 -4.76 1.00 1.22
N VAL A 98 -4.27 2.19 0.88
CA VAL A 98 -4.15 3.31 1.81
C VAL A 98 -4.85 4.52 1.21
N ILE A 99 -5.77 5.13 1.96
CA ILE A 99 -6.54 6.29 1.55
C ILE A 99 -6.12 7.48 2.41
N SER A 100 -5.71 8.57 1.78
CA SER A 100 -5.27 9.80 2.45
C SER A 100 -5.53 11.01 1.56
N THR A 101 -5.45 12.21 2.09
CA THR A 101 -5.50 13.44 1.31
C THR A 101 -4.17 13.71 0.58
N SER A 102 -3.04 13.25 1.16
CA SER A 102 -1.72 13.40 0.53
C SER A 102 -0.76 12.29 0.97
N PHE A 103 0.27 12.06 0.16
CA PHE A 103 1.35 11.09 0.39
C PHE A 103 2.69 11.71 0.06
N ALA A 104 3.74 11.23 0.71
CA ALA A 104 5.11 11.49 0.24
C ALA A 104 5.37 10.78 -1.09
N ASP A 105 6.01 11.45 -2.03
CA ASP A 105 6.15 10.99 -3.43
C ASP A 105 6.84 9.64 -3.55
N ILE A 106 7.91 9.41 -2.79
CA ILE A 106 8.68 8.16 -2.85
C ILE A 106 7.83 7.00 -2.31
N PHE A 107 7.15 7.19 -1.17
CA PHE A 107 6.26 6.18 -0.62
C PHE A 107 5.12 5.86 -1.58
N PHE A 108 4.50 6.88 -2.17
CA PHE A 108 3.43 6.74 -3.17
C PHE A 108 3.87 5.88 -4.35
N ASN A 109 5.06 6.16 -4.90
CA ASN A 109 5.62 5.39 -6.01
C ASN A 109 5.95 3.93 -5.61
N ASN A 110 6.51 3.74 -4.42
CA ASN A 110 6.84 2.41 -3.91
C ASN A 110 5.60 1.55 -3.65
N CYS A 111 4.46 2.15 -3.27
CA CYS A 111 3.19 1.44 -3.14
C CYS A 111 2.79 0.76 -4.46
N PHE A 112 2.78 1.49 -5.57
CA PHE A 112 2.42 0.93 -6.88
C PHE A 112 3.36 -0.20 -7.31
N LYS A 113 4.67 -0.06 -7.08
CA LYS A 113 5.67 -1.10 -7.41
C LYS A 113 5.50 -2.38 -6.60
N ASN A 114 4.84 -2.32 -5.46
CA ASN A 114 4.63 -3.45 -4.57
C ASN A 114 3.18 -3.97 -4.56
N GLY A 115 2.27 -3.39 -5.35
CA GLY A 115 0.88 -3.85 -5.45
C GLY A 115 -0.04 -3.34 -4.35
N ILE A 116 0.31 -2.20 -3.73
CA ILE A 116 -0.57 -1.44 -2.85
C ILE A 116 -1.15 -0.28 -3.65
N LEU A 117 -2.45 -0.03 -3.50
CA LEU A 117 -3.14 1.11 -4.11
C LEU A 117 -3.20 2.28 -3.12
N PRO A 118 -2.38 3.34 -3.30
CA PRO A 118 -2.55 4.59 -2.56
C PRO A 118 -3.58 5.47 -3.28
N ILE A 119 -4.63 5.88 -2.57
CA ILE A 119 -5.72 6.71 -3.10
C ILE A 119 -5.67 8.10 -2.46
N LYS A 120 -5.62 9.13 -3.31
CA LYS A 120 -5.79 10.52 -2.88
C LYS A 120 -7.26 10.92 -2.97
N VAL A 121 -7.78 11.50 -1.89
CA VAL A 121 -9.15 12.02 -1.79
C VAL A 121 -9.17 13.43 -1.23
N THR A 122 -10.29 14.14 -1.34
CA THR A 122 -10.43 15.44 -0.66
C THR A 122 -10.53 15.28 0.86
N ALA A 123 -10.33 16.37 1.61
CA ALA A 123 -10.47 16.34 3.07
C ALA A 123 -11.87 15.89 3.50
N GLU A 124 -12.93 16.41 2.84
CA GLU A 124 -14.32 16.02 3.15
C GLU A 124 -14.55 14.52 2.86
N GLN A 125 -14.00 14.01 1.75
CA GLN A 125 -14.10 12.59 1.41
C GLN A 125 -13.35 11.71 2.41
N ARG A 126 -12.14 12.14 2.80
CA ARG A 126 -11.34 11.45 3.83
C ARG A 126 -12.09 11.40 5.16
N ASP A 127 -12.68 12.53 5.61
CA ASP A 127 -13.41 12.60 6.87
C ASP A 127 -14.65 11.69 6.84
N ALA A 128 -15.36 11.65 5.73
CA ALA A 128 -16.49 10.75 5.53
C ALA A 128 -16.08 9.26 5.59
N LEU A 129 -14.96 8.89 4.94
CA LEU A 129 -14.41 7.52 4.98
C LEU A 129 -13.82 7.17 6.36
N MET A 130 -13.24 8.15 7.05
CA MET A 130 -12.75 8.00 8.43
C MET A 130 -13.90 7.70 9.40
N ALA A 131 -15.04 8.40 9.24
CA ALA A 131 -16.24 8.14 10.03
C ALA A 131 -16.82 6.74 9.77
N ASP A 132 -16.87 6.30 8.50
CA ASP A 132 -17.29 4.94 8.15
C ASP A 132 -16.36 3.89 8.76
N ALA A 133 -15.05 4.08 8.63
CA ALA A 133 -14.05 3.18 9.19
C ALA A 133 -14.06 3.14 10.73
N ALA A 134 -14.47 4.22 11.39
CA ALA A 134 -14.59 4.29 12.85
C ALA A 134 -15.81 3.54 13.42
N ASP A 135 -16.77 3.20 12.57
CA ASP A 135 -17.89 2.33 12.95
C ASP A 135 -17.42 0.87 13.04
N ALA A 136 -17.05 0.46 14.25
CA ALA A 136 -16.51 -0.89 14.52
C ALA A 136 -17.49 -2.03 14.22
N GLU A 137 -18.79 -1.75 14.07
CA GLU A 137 -19.80 -2.75 13.70
C GLU A 137 -19.82 -3.01 12.19
N ASN A 138 -19.48 -2.00 11.37
CA ASN A 138 -19.46 -2.13 9.92
C ASN A 138 -18.35 -1.28 9.27
N PRO A 139 -17.06 -1.56 9.57
CA PRO A 139 -15.94 -0.79 9.04
C PRO A 139 -15.53 -1.19 7.62
N GLU A 140 -16.40 -1.83 6.84
CA GLU A 140 -16.04 -2.34 5.51
C GLU A 140 -16.18 -1.27 4.44
N LEU A 141 -15.11 -1.16 3.63
CA LEU A 141 -15.09 -0.41 2.38
C LEU A 141 -14.84 -1.34 1.19
N SER A 142 -15.34 -0.98 0.03
CA SER A 142 -15.01 -1.68 -1.22
C SER A 142 -14.38 -0.71 -2.21
N VAL A 143 -13.19 -1.06 -2.69
CA VAL A 143 -12.41 -0.28 -3.64
C VAL A 143 -12.35 -1.05 -4.96
N ASP A 144 -12.80 -0.44 -6.05
CA ASP A 144 -12.77 -0.99 -7.40
C ASP A 144 -11.83 -0.14 -8.25
N LEU A 145 -10.71 -0.71 -8.67
CA LEU A 145 -9.70 -0.03 -9.48
C LEU A 145 -10.15 0.12 -10.95
N VAL A 146 -10.96 -0.80 -11.45
CA VAL A 146 -11.43 -0.75 -12.85
C VAL A 146 -12.33 0.47 -13.05
N THR A 147 -13.30 0.65 -12.15
CA THR A 147 -14.23 1.79 -12.16
C THR A 147 -13.69 3.02 -11.43
N GLN A 148 -12.58 2.89 -10.71
CA GLN A 148 -11.98 3.93 -9.87
C GLN A 148 -12.97 4.50 -8.86
N THR A 149 -13.63 3.60 -8.10
CA THR A 149 -14.65 3.96 -7.11
C THR A 149 -14.38 3.33 -5.75
N ILE A 150 -14.70 4.06 -4.70
CA ILE A 150 -14.79 3.56 -3.33
C ILE A 150 -16.27 3.50 -2.97
N SER A 151 -16.78 2.33 -2.62
CA SER A 151 -18.15 2.14 -2.12
C SER A 151 -18.14 2.15 -0.61
N ARG A 152 -19.02 2.98 -0.03
CA ARG A 152 -19.22 3.16 1.40
C ARG A 152 -20.33 2.24 1.94
N PRO A 153 -20.36 1.92 3.25
CA PRO A 153 -21.39 1.08 3.84
C PRO A 153 -22.82 1.59 3.61
N ASN A 154 -23.01 2.90 3.52
CA ASN A 154 -24.30 3.55 3.26
C ASN A 154 -24.75 3.52 1.79
N GLY A 155 -23.99 2.87 0.90
CA GLY A 155 -24.25 2.78 -0.53
C GLY A 155 -23.75 3.97 -1.36
N ALA A 156 -23.25 5.03 -0.74
CA ALA A 156 -22.62 6.13 -1.47
C ALA A 156 -21.29 5.72 -2.09
N THR A 157 -20.90 6.38 -3.17
CA THR A 157 -19.64 6.14 -3.86
C THR A 157 -18.79 7.40 -3.92
N ILE A 158 -17.47 7.21 -3.86
CA ILE A 158 -16.47 8.25 -4.04
C ILE A 158 -15.59 7.85 -5.22
N ASN A 159 -15.46 8.74 -6.22
CA ASN A 159 -14.55 8.52 -7.34
C ASN A 159 -13.13 8.97 -6.96
N PHE A 160 -12.13 8.28 -7.51
CA PHE A 160 -10.73 8.65 -7.39
C PHE A 160 -9.99 8.50 -8.72
N ASP A 161 -8.88 9.19 -8.87
CA ASP A 161 -8.06 9.12 -10.08
C ASP A 161 -6.76 8.34 -9.83
N VAL A 162 -6.40 7.51 -10.81
CA VAL A 162 -5.11 6.83 -10.89
C VAL A 162 -4.55 7.04 -12.28
N GLU A 163 -3.27 7.37 -12.35
CA GLU A 163 -2.57 7.52 -13.63
C GLU A 163 -2.69 6.20 -14.45
N PRO A 164 -3.03 6.27 -15.76
CA PRO A 164 -3.41 5.09 -16.57
C PRO A 164 -2.36 3.98 -16.58
N PHE A 165 -1.07 4.34 -16.69
CA PHE A 165 0.01 3.35 -16.69
C PHE A 165 0.12 2.60 -15.35
N ARG A 166 0.02 3.32 -14.23
CA ARG A 166 0.02 2.72 -12.88
C ARG A 166 -1.19 1.83 -12.64
N LYS A 167 -2.35 2.25 -13.13
CA LYS A 167 -3.58 1.46 -13.12
C LYS A 167 -3.37 0.14 -13.84
N GLN A 168 -2.82 0.18 -15.07
CA GLN A 168 -2.55 -1.01 -15.84
C GLN A 168 -1.58 -1.95 -15.14
N CYS A 169 -0.47 -1.42 -14.59
CA CYS A 169 0.50 -2.21 -13.84
C CYS A 169 -0.14 -2.96 -12.65
N LEU A 170 -1.03 -2.29 -11.89
CA LEU A 170 -1.74 -2.93 -10.78
C LEU A 170 -2.73 -4.01 -11.27
N LEU A 171 -3.51 -3.73 -12.32
CA LEU A 171 -4.47 -4.67 -12.89
C LEU A 171 -3.80 -5.93 -13.43
N ASP A 172 -2.65 -5.79 -14.09
CA ASP A 172 -1.91 -6.91 -14.66
C ASP A 172 -0.93 -7.58 -13.68
N GLY A 173 -0.65 -6.91 -12.54
CA GLY A 173 0.29 -7.40 -11.54
C GLY A 173 1.75 -7.22 -11.97
N LEU A 174 2.05 -6.21 -12.79
CA LEU A 174 3.36 -5.92 -13.34
C LEU A 174 4.16 -5.03 -12.38
N ASP A 175 5.31 -5.52 -11.95
CA ASP A 175 6.38 -4.73 -11.33
C ASP A 175 7.45 -4.37 -12.37
N ASP A 176 8.51 -3.68 -11.93
CA ASP A 176 9.60 -3.24 -12.84
C ASP A 176 10.23 -4.44 -13.60
N ILE A 177 10.31 -5.62 -12.97
CA ILE A 177 10.82 -6.84 -13.61
C ILE A 177 9.78 -7.39 -14.60
N GLY A 178 8.51 -7.44 -14.21
CA GLY A 178 7.43 -7.90 -15.08
C GLY A 178 7.33 -7.07 -16.38
N LEU A 179 7.45 -5.73 -16.27
CA LEU A 179 7.49 -4.83 -17.41
C LEU A 179 8.69 -5.08 -18.33
N THR A 180 9.85 -5.42 -17.77
CA THR A 180 11.04 -5.78 -18.57
C THR A 180 10.83 -7.12 -19.28
N LEU A 181 10.23 -8.11 -18.63
CA LEU A 181 9.96 -9.43 -19.19
C LEU A 181 8.96 -9.39 -20.36
N GLU A 182 8.05 -8.42 -20.38
CA GLU A 182 7.16 -8.21 -21.54
C GLU A 182 7.93 -7.87 -22.83
N LYS A 183 9.16 -7.32 -22.70
CA LYS A 183 10.05 -7.01 -23.82
C LYS A 183 11.07 -8.12 -24.11
N GLY A 184 10.86 -9.34 -23.62
CA GLY A 184 11.81 -10.43 -23.75
C GLY A 184 12.26 -10.68 -25.18
N GLN A 185 11.36 -10.71 -26.17
CA GLN A 185 11.71 -10.92 -27.58
C GLN A 185 12.59 -9.79 -28.15
N GLU A 186 12.36 -8.54 -27.73
CA GLU A 186 13.20 -7.41 -28.16
C GLU A 186 14.59 -7.51 -27.55
N ILE A 187 14.68 -7.94 -26.28
CA ILE A 187 15.94 -8.16 -25.58
C ILE A 187 16.72 -9.28 -26.23
N ASP A 188 16.09 -10.44 -26.46
CA ASP A 188 16.72 -11.59 -27.12
C ASP A 188 17.25 -11.23 -28.51
N SER A 189 16.47 -10.46 -29.28
CA SER A 189 16.89 -9.99 -30.62
C SER A 189 18.09 -9.05 -30.55
N PHE A 190 18.10 -8.15 -29.56
CA PHE A 190 19.24 -7.24 -29.35
C PHE A 190 20.49 -8.01 -28.93
N GLU A 191 20.37 -8.96 -27.99
CA GLU A 191 21.50 -9.77 -27.51
C GLU A 191 22.09 -10.63 -28.62
N ALA A 192 21.24 -11.28 -29.43
CA ALA A 192 21.72 -12.07 -30.60
C ALA A 192 22.44 -11.20 -31.61
N GLY A 193 21.97 -9.97 -31.89
CA GLY A 193 22.66 -9.02 -32.79
C GLY A 193 23.99 -8.57 -32.21
N ARG A 194 24.02 -8.26 -30.90
CA ARG A 194 25.25 -7.85 -30.20
C ARG A 194 26.31 -8.95 -30.23
N ASP A 195 25.92 -10.19 -29.95
CA ASP A 195 26.83 -11.35 -29.91
C ASP A 195 27.41 -11.68 -31.29
N ALA A 196 26.62 -11.42 -32.37
CA ALA A 196 27.11 -11.52 -33.73
C ALA A 196 28.14 -10.42 -34.08
N ASP A 197 27.88 -9.17 -33.65
CA ASP A 197 28.74 -8.01 -33.94
C ASP A 197 29.98 -7.94 -33.04
N ARG A 198 29.88 -8.49 -31.81
CA ARG A 198 30.94 -8.40 -30.78
C ARG A 198 31.14 -9.73 -30.06
N PRO A 199 31.58 -10.79 -30.76
CA PRO A 199 31.67 -12.15 -30.19
C PRO A 199 32.72 -12.31 -29.07
N TRP A 200 33.43 -11.23 -28.72
CA TRP A 200 34.44 -11.20 -27.65
C TRP A 200 33.91 -10.59 -26.34
N LEU A 201 32.66 -10.12 -26.27
CA LEU A 201 31.98 -9.65 -25.06
C LEU A 201 31.15 -10.74 -24.39
#